data_d50dbb74ae7dc0854c8a5a520c354b0b
#
_entry.id   d50dbb74ae7dc0854c8a5a520c354b0b
#
_cell.length_a   1.000
_cell.length_b   1.000
_cell.length_c   1.000
_cell.angle_alpha   90.00
_cell.angle_beta   90.00
_cell.angle_gamma   90.00
#
_symmetry.space_group_name_H-M   'P 1'
#
loop_
_entity.id
_entity.type
_entity.pdbx_description
1 polymer ?
#
loop_
_entity_poly.entity_id
_entity_poly.type
_entity_poly.pdbx_seq_one_letter_code
_entity_poly.pdbx_strand_id
1 'polypeptide(L)'
;MKRTIIVLLNICLSVFCVDAQRAEVQLSDPESFSLVVFGDAQSYTRFDQNQPVFELCTAWIAGNADKLNIQGVLFTGDVIQTNDNLVVKGRKNHNQTSRQQWEWASHCLERLDGRVPYIIAGGNHEYGYTRGDEDFTHYPEYYTAERNSKTAEHLVATFPNRMGRASLENAVWEFTTRHWGKLLVVGTEWAPRDTVLAWVRGLCESKKYKDHTVIFLTHNLLKEVEGGGAKYTNSSYKVSNPNWGQQIWDKLLYPCKNIRLAVCGHTGHSAADDGEELGSAHDFMSNMAYRCDKNAAGLSVHQMMFNVQYLSGGAGGSGGDGWLRLLEFMPDGKTIKASTYSVLFGCSPVTKHLASRTDPCCLFDMVVEQ
;
A
#
# COMPACT_ATOMS: atom_id res chain seq x y z
N MET A 1 -32.89 14.23 -75.75
CA MET A 1 -32.21 14.88 -74.60
C MET A 1 -32.57 14.09 -73.33
N LYS A 2 -31.67 13.19 -72.91
CA LYS A 2 -31.86 12.44 -71.62
C LYS A 2 -31.07 13.17 -70.56
N ARG A 3 -31.74 13.67 -69.53
CA ARG A 3 -31.12 14.27 -68.34
C ARG A 3 -30.79 13.17 -67.35
N THR A 4 -29.53 12.91 -67.12
CA THR A 4 -29.05 12.00 -66.07
C THR A 4 -29.01 12.76 -64.74
N ILE A 5 -29.81 12.35 -63.77
CA ILE A 5 -29.78 12.91 -62.42
C ILE A 5 -28.73 12.11 -61.66
N ILE A 6 -27.63 12.77 -61.25
CA ILE A 6 -26.62 12.22 -60.35
C ILE A 6 -27.11 12.52 -58.93
N VAL A 7 -27.52 11.47 -58.20
CA VAL A 7 -27.81 11.54 -56.78
C VAL A 7 -26.49 11.33 -56.02
N LEU A 8 -25.96 12.40 -55.46
CA LEU A 8 -24.82 12.34 -54.51
C LEU A 8 -25.33 11.84 -53.18
N LEU A 9 -25.06 10.59 -52.87
CA LEU A 9 -25.30 10.01 -51.58
C LEU A 9 -24.18 10.46 -50.62
N ASN A 10 -24.42 11.48 -49.80
CA ASN A 10 -23.55 11.84 -48.68
C ASN A 10 -23.70 10.81 -47.59
N ILE A 11 -22.80 9.83 -47.54
CA ILE A 11 -22.61 8.96 -46.40
C ILE A 11 -21.82 9.74 -45.37
N CYS A 12 -22.51 10.37 -44.42
CA CYS A 12 -21.88 10.82 -43.16
C CYS A 12 -21.41 9.57 -42.39
N LEU A 13 -20.13 9.18 -42.58
CA LEU A 13 -19.45 8.33 -41.61
C LEU A 13 -19.27 9.21 -40.34
N SER A 14 -20.21 9.14 -39.44
CA SER A 14 -19.99 9.50 -38.04
C SER A 14 -19.04 8.44 -37.46
N VAL A 15 -17.74 8.72 -37.57
CA VAL A 15 -16.74 8.05 -36.73
C VAL A 15 -17.12 8.40 -35.30
N PHE A 16 -17.80 7.50 -34.63
CA PHE A 16 -17.85 7.49 -33.18
C PHE A 16 -16.42 7.19 -32.74
N CYS A 17 -15.60 8.23 -32.57
CA CYS A 17 -14.50 8.17 -31.63
C CYS A 17 -15.15 7.91 -30.29
N VAL A 18 -15.24 6.64 -29.89
CA VAL A 18 -15.34 6.32 -28.49
C VAL A 18 -14.01 6.75 -27.92
N ASP A 19 -13.94 8.03 -27.52
CA ASP A 19 -12.94 8.49 -26.59
C ASP A 19 -13.16 7.63 -25.34
N ALA A 20 -12.40 6.55 -25.26
CA ALA A 20 -12.15 5.85 -24.02
C ALA A 20 -11.22 6.77 -23.19
N GLN A 21 -11.67 8.00 -22.92
CA GLN A 21 -11.19 8.79 -21.80
C GLN A 21 -11.54 7.95 -20.58
N ARG A 22 -10.60 7.08 -20.15
CA ARG A 22 -10.74 6.50 -18.82
C ARG A 22 -10.93 7.65 -17.87
N ALA A 23 -12.10 7.67 -17.23
CA ALA A 23 -12.51 8.77 -16.37
C ALA A 23 -11.40 9.02 -15.33
N GLU A 24 -11.23 10.26 -14.97
CA GLU A 24 -10.44 10.66 -13.81
C GLU A 24 -10.86 9.81 -12.61
N VAL A 25 -9.90 9.37 -11.77
CA VAL A 25 -10.22 8.60 -10.57
C VAL A 25 -11.23 9.37 -9.73
N GLN A 26 -12.32 8.71 -9.39
CA GLN A 26 -13.41 9.26 -8.57
C GLN A 26 -14.01 8.14 -7.73
N LEU A 27 -14.63 8.51 -6.63
CA LEU A 27 -15.42 7.59 -5.83
C LEU A 27 -16.60 7.08 -6.65
N SER A 28 -16.94 5.80 -6.49
CA SER A 28 -18.12 5.21 -7.13
C SER A 28 -19.42 5.62 -6.45
N ASP A 29 -19.33 6.09 -5.20
CA ASP A 29 -20.43 6.69 -4.43
C ASP A 29 -19.91 7.92 -3.66
N PRO A 30 -20.61 9.08 -3.71
CA PRO A 30 -20.15 10.30 -3.04
C PRO A 30 -20.16 10.20 -1.50
N GLU A 31 -20.88 9.26 -0.91
CA GLU A 31 -20.89 9.03 0.54
C GLU A 31 -19.81 8.03 1.00
N SER A 32 -19.07 7.42 0.08
CA SER A 32 -17.95 6.55 0.39
C SER A 32 -16.72 7.37 0.84
N PHE A 33 -15.77 6.68 1.43
CA PHE A 33 -14.43 7.24 1.70
C PHE A 33 -13.37 6.26 1.20
N SER A 34 -12.12 6.72 1.08
CA SER A 34 -11.04 5.86 0.64
C SER A 34 -9.87 5.82 1.62
N LEU A 35 -9.15 4.70 1.60
CA LEU A 35 -7.77 4.57 2.07
C LEU A 35 -6.89 4.31 0.85
N VAL A 36 -5.70 4.92 0.85
CA VAL A 36 -4.69 4.66 -0.17
C VAL A 36 -3.66 3.70 0.39
N VAL A 37 -3.37 2.60 -0.32
CA VAL A 37 -2.23 1.73 -0.01
C VAL A 37 -1.08 2.12 -0.92
N PHE A 38 0.03 2.50 -0.31
CA PHE A 38 1.30 2.77 -0.97
C PHE A 38 2.21 1.56 -0.75
N GLY A 39 2.54 0.86 -1.81
CA GLY A 39 3.47 -0.27 -1.75
C GLY A 39 4.91 0.16 -1.47
N ASP A 40 5.79 -0.82 -1.39
CA ASP A 40 7.21 -0.65 -1.04
C ASP A 40 7.88 0.41 -1.91
N ALA A 41 8.34 1.51 -1.30
CA ALA A 41 8.79 2.70 -2.00
C ALA A 41 10.32 2.77 -2.20
N GLN A 42 11.09 1.78 -1.73
CA GLN A 42 12.56 1.82 -1.78
C GLN A 42 13.14 1.95 -3.19
N SER A 43 12.44 1.46 -4.22
CA SER A 43 12.87 1.61 -5.60
C SER A 43 12.81 3.07 -6.10
N TYR A 44 12.03 3.92 -5.45
CA TYR A 44 12.03 5.36 -5.70
C TYR A 44 13.18 6.07 -4.97
N THR A 45 13.43 5.72 -3.70
CA THR A 45 14.35 6.50 -2.85
C THR A 45 15.82 6.21 -3.09
N ARG A 46 16.18 4.96 -3.46
CA ARG A 46 17.57 4.55 -3.66
C ARG A 46 18.24 5.05 -4.94
N PHE A 47 17.47 5.67 -5.85
CA PHE A 47 17.97 6.16 -7.11
C PHE A 47 17.36 7.53 -7.43
N ASP A 48 18.18 8.57 -7.57
CA ASP A 48 17.73 9.97 -7.73
C ASP A 48 16.79 10.18 -8.92
N GLN A 49 17.01 9.47 -10.03
CA GLN A 49 16.13 9.55 -11.19
C GLN A 49 14.69 9.13 -10.92
N ASN A 50 14.44 8.27 -9.91
CA ASN A 50 13.12 7.76 -9.56
C ASN A 50 12.43 8.57 -8.46
N GLN A 51 13.19 9.38 -7.72
CA GLN A 51 12.70 10.17 -6.60
C GLN A 51 11.52 11.08 -6.95
N PRO A 52 11.48 11.75 -8.12
CA PRO A 52 10.33 12.58 -8.50
C PRO A 52 9.01 11.81 -8.61
N VAL A 53 9.04 10.49 -8.85
CA VAL A 53 7.81 9.67 -8.92
C VAL A 53 7.18 9.52 -7.55
N PHE A 54 7.98 9.34 -6.50
CA PHE A 54 7.46 9.28 -5.13
C PHE A 54 6.82 10.62 -4.73
N GLU A 55 7.49 11.74 -4.98
CA GLU A 55 6.95 13.07 -4.71
C GLU A 55 5.66 13.33 -5.51
N LEU A 56 5.62 12.92 -6.77
CA LEU A 56 4.41 13.00 -7.61
C LEU A 56 3.24 12.23 -6.97
N CYS A 57 3.48 11.03 -6.47
CA CYS A 57 2.46 10.22 -5.82
C CYS A 57 1.91 10.89 -4.56
N THR A 58 2.77 11.38 -3.67
CA THR A 58 2.33 12.05 -2.43
C THR A 58 1.64 13.37 -2.72
N ALA A 59 2.11 14.15 -3.73
CA ALA A 59 1.44 15.36 -4.19
C ALA A 59 0.06 15.07 -4.79
N TRP A 60 -0.07 13.99 -5.57
CA TRP A 60 -1.37 13.57 -6.12
C TRP A 60 -2.35 13.16 -5.02
N ILE A 61 -1.89 12.40 -4.02
CA ILE A 61 -2.71 12.00 -2.86
C ILE A 61 -3.21 13.26 -2.14
N ALA A 62 -2.32 14.20 -1.80
CA ALA A 62 -2.67 15.44 -1.14
C ALA A 62 -3.66 16.30 -1.97
N GLY A 63 -3.44 16.37 -3.29
CA GLY A 63 -4.31 17.12 -4.23
C GLY A 63 -5.69 16.51 -4.42
N ASN A 64 -5.85 15.19 -4.20
CA ASN A 64 -7.13 14.49 -4.34
C ASN A 64 -7.76 14.12 -2.99
N ALA A 65 -7.20 14.57 -1.86
CA ALA A 65 -7.68 14.22 -0.52
C ALA A 65 -9.17 14.44 -0.32
N ASP A 66 -9.66 15.62 -0.70
CA ASP A 66 -11.07 15.99 -0.55
C ASP A 66 -11.97 15.29 -1.60
N LYS A 67 -11.50 15.23 -2.87
CA LYS A 67 -12.24 14.64 -3.99
C LYS A 67 -12.50 13.13 -3.80
N LEU A 68 -11.51 12.41 -3.29
CA LEU A 68 -11.58 10.98 -3.04
C LEU A 68 -11.88 10.65 -1.57
N ASN A 69 -12.21 11.66 -0.76
CA ASN A 69 -12.46 11.53 0.67
C ASN A 69 -11.42 10.61 1.34
N ILE A 70 -10.12 10.90 1.11
CA ILE A 70 -9.02 10.07 1.58
C ILE A 70 -8.86 10.24 3.09
N GLN A 71 -9.20 9.21 3.85
CA GLN A 71 -9.11 9.21 5.31
C GLN A 71 -7.73 8.78 5.82
N GLY A 72 -6.87 8.22 4.96
CA GLY A 72 -5.51 7.86 5.33
C GLY A 72 -4.73 7.16 4.22
N VAL A 73 -3.41 7.15 4.39
CA VAL A 73 -2.47 6.44 3.51
C VAL A 73 -1.77 5.34 4.32
N LEU A 74 -1.81 4.12 3.82
CA LEU A 74 -1.17 2.94 4.41
C LEU A 74 0.08 2.61 3.60
N PHE A 75 1.26 2.93 4.15
CA PHE A 75 2.53 2.51 3.56
C PHE A 75 2.90 1.12 4.07
N THR A 76 3.16 0.21 3.17
CA THR A 76 3.45 -1.19 3.52
C THR A 76 4.83 -1.42 4.13
N GLY A 77 5.65 -0.38 4.23
CA GLY A 77 7.04 -0.43 4.70
C GLY A 77 8.02 -0.31 3.54
N ASP A 78 9.31 -0.54 3.81
CA ASP A 78 10.38 -0.44 2.82
C ASP A 78 10.33 0.90 2.05
N VAL A 79 10.22 2.00 2.78
CA VAL A 79 10.22 3.34 2.18
C VAL A 79 11.63 3.79 1.75
N ILE A 80 12.65 3.10 2.25
CA ILE A 80 14.06 3.27 1.90
C ILE A 80 14.68 1.93 1.54
N GLN A 81 15.85 1.92 0.87
CA GLN A 81 16.55 0.69 0.48
C GLN A 81 17.49 0.14 1.56
N THR A 82 18.10 1.01 2.35
CA THR A 82 19.00 0.60 3.44
C THR A 82 18.95 1.61 4.58
N ASN A 83 18.87 1.10 5.82
CA ASN A 83 18.69 1.94 6.99
C ASN A 83 19.97 2.76 7.33
N ASP A 84 21.17 2.15 7.31
CA ASP A 84 22.39 2.81 7.80
C ASP A 84 23.63 2.51 6.94
N ASN A 85 23.50 2.52 5.63
CA ASN A 85 24.63 2.33 4.72
C ASN A 85 25.02 3.65 4.03
N LEU A 86 26.09 4.24 4.49
CA LEU A 86 26.64 5.48 3.93
C LEU A 86 27.54 5.26 2.70
N VAL A 87 27.84 4.00 2.35
CA VAL A 87 28.68 3.64 1.20
C VAL A 87 27.81 3.31 0.00
N VAL A 88 27.78 4.17 -0.99
CA VAL A 88 27.02 4.01 -2.22
C VAL A 88 27.68 2.99 -3.15
N LYS A 89 28.96 3.15 -3.44
CA LYS A 89 29.71 2.32 -4.39
C LYS A 89 29.81 0.87 -3.93
N GLY A 90 29.48 -0.07 -4.82
CA GLY A 90 29.55 -1.51 -4.55
C GLY A 90 28.41 -2.05 -3.69
N ARG A 91 27.40 -1.25 -3.42
CA ARG A 91 26.19 -1.61 -2.67
C ARG A 91 24.95 -1.46 -3.53
N LYS A 92 23.83 -2.07 -3.09
CA LYS A 92 22.54 -1.98 -3.79
C LYS A 92 21.80 -0.65 -3.55
N ASN A 93 22.50 0.41 -3.18
CA ASN A 93 21.94 1.75 -2.95
C ASN A 93 21.88 2.62 -4.22
N HIS A 94 22.29 2.05 -5.35
CA HIS A 94 22.47 2.81 -6.60
C HIS A 94 23.32 4.06 -6.40
N ASN A 95 22.74 5.26 -6.30
CA ASN A 95 23.51 6.51 -6.15
C ASN A 95 23.10 7.35 -4.92
N GLN A 96 22.33 6.76 -3.97
CA GLN A 96 21.88 7.44 -2.75
C GLN A 96 22.41 6.73 -1.50
N THR A 97 23.02 7.48 -0.56
CA THR A 97 23.32 6.97 0.78
C THR A 97 22.01 6.71 1.55
N SER A 98 22.04 5.89 2.59
CA SER A 98 20.88 5.69 3.48
C SER A 98 20.31 7.00 4.00
N ARG A 99 21.21 7.92 4.43
CA ARG A 99 20.79 9.25 4.91
C ARG A 99 20.02 10.03 3.84
N GLN A 100 20.53 10.08 2.61
CA GLN A 100 19.83 10.74 1.49
C GLN A 100 18.47 10.09 1.20
N GLN A 101 18.37 8.76 1.31
CA GLN A 101 17.11 8.05 1.12
C GLN A 101 16.09 8.41 2.22
N TRP A 102 16.50 8.43 3.50
CA TRP A 102 15.66 8.85 4.62
C TRP A 102 15.20 10.31 4.46
N GLU A 103 16.12 11.22 4.16
CA GLU A 103 15.82 12.64 3.95
C GLU A 103 14.84 12.82 2.79
N TRP A 104 15.02 12.09 1.68
CA TRP A 104 14.12 12.20 0.54
C TRP A 104 12.73 11.59 0.82
N ALA A 105 12.65 10.41 1.42
CA ALA A 105 11.37 9.82 1.83
C ALA A 105 10.63 10.76 2.78
N SER A 106 11.34 11.34 3.75
CA SER A 106 10.79 12.35 4.65
C SER A 106 10.26 13.57 3.89
N HIS A 107 11.02 14.10 2.94
CA HIS A 107 10.60 15.23 2.09
C HIS A 107 9.32 14.93 1.30
N CYS A 108 9.23 13.75 0.69
CA CYS A 108 8.00 13.37 -0.04
C CYS A 108 6.76 13.34 0.87
N LEU A 109 6.92 12.90 2.13
CA LEU A 109 5.82 12.84 3.09
C LEU A 109 5.37 14.23 3.59
N GLU A 110 6.20 15.28 3.47
CA GLU A 110 5.80 16.66 3.78
C GLU A 110 4.58 17.13 2.97
N ARG A 111 4.36 16.54 1.78
CA ARG A 111 3.17 16.81 0.97
C ARG A 111 1.87 16.37 1.66
N LEU A 112 1.95 15.40 2.57
CA LEU A 112 0.81 14.86 3.32
C LEU A 112 0.67 15.49 4.70
N ASP A 113 1.74 16.08 5.25
CA ASP A 113 1.75 16.65 6.61
C ASP A 113 0.68 17.73 6.77
N GLY A 114 -0.15 17.59 7.79
CA GLY A 114 -1.28 18.48 8.05
C GLY A 114 -2.46 18.36 7.09
N ARG A 115 -2.40 17.47 6.09
CA ARG A 115 -3.44 17.30 5.08
C ARG A 115 -4.11 15.93 5.09
N VAL A 116 -3.34 14.86 5.10
CA VAL A 116 -3.84 13.48 5.11
C VAL A 116 -3.08 12.67 6.17
N PRO A 117 -3.76 11.88 7.02
CA PRO A 117 -3.08 10.95 7.89
C PRO A 117 -2.31 9.91 7.07
N TYR A 118 -1.12 9.52 7.54
CA TYR A 118 -0.42 8.38 6.98
C TYR A 118 0.14 7.48 8.09
N ILE A 119 0.22 6.21 7.79
CA ILE A 119 0.66 5.14 8.69
C ILE A 119 1.67 4.30 7.93
N ILE A 120 2.85 4.10 8.51
CA ILE A 120 3.96 3.40 7.87
C ILE A 120 4.28 2.16 8.69
N ALA A 121 4.12 0.96 8.12
CA ALA A 121 4.63 -0.27 8.73
C ALA A 121 6.16 -0.28 8.68
N GLY A 122 6.81 -0.85 9.67
CA GLY A 122 8.24 -1.11 9.59
C GLY A 122 8.53 -2.21 8.57
N GLY A 123 9.30 -1.94 7.53
CA GLY A 123 9.80 -2.92 6.57
C GLY A 123 11.21 -3.41 6.94
N ASN A 124 11.71 -4.46 6.26
CA ASN A 124 13.04 -4.99 6.58
C ASN A 124 14.16 -4.04 6.18
N HIS A 125 13.94 -3.18 5.22
CA HIS A 125 14.92 -2.20 4.75
C HIS A 125 15.12 -1.03 5.73
N GLU A 126 14.18 -0.79 6.64
CA GLU A 126 14.30 0.16 7.74
C GLU A 126 15.14 -0.34 8.92
N TYR A 127 15.66 -1.59 8.89
CA TYR A 127 16.35 -2.19 10.04
C TYR A 127 17.76 -2.67 9.70
N GLY A 128 18.69 -2.49 10.66
CA GLY A 128 20.09 -2.90 10.56
C GLY A 128 20.90 -2.01 9.62
N TYR A 129 22.01 -2.54 9.11
CA TYR A 129 22.85 -1.81 8.16
C TYR A 129 22.27 -1.79 6.75
N THR A 130 21.71 -2.92 6.33
CA THR A 130 21.20 -3.07 4.98
C THR A 130 19.70 -3.37 4.97
N ARG A 131 19.31 -4.55 5.46
CA ARG A 131 17.92 -5.00 5.44
C ARG A 131 17.67 -6.11 6.47
N GLY A 132 17.12 -5.77 7.61
CA GLY A 132 16.71 -6.74 8.64
C GLY A 132 17.85 -7.60 9.17
N ASP A 133 19.07 -7.10 9.16
CA ASP A 133 20.27 -7.78 9.66
C ASP A 133 20.53 -7.52 11.16
N GLU A 134 19.87 -6.47 11.73
CA GLU A 134 19.90 -6.12 13.16
C GLU A 134 18.58 -5.45 13.58
N ASP A 135 18.41 -5.24 14.90
CA ASP A 135 17.17 -4.68 15.47
C ASP A 135 17.11 -3.14 15.50
N PHE A 136 18.19 -2.41 15.17
CA PHE A 136 18.19 -0.95 15.22
C PHE A 136 17.58 -0.33 13.96
N THR A 137 17.01 0.87 14.11
CA THR A 137 16.38 1.63 13.01
C THR A 137 16.47 3.12 13.26
N HIS A 138 16.56 3.90 12.17
CA HIS A 138 16.43 5.36 12.19
C HIS A 138 14.96 5.82 12.02
N TYR A 139 14.01 4.91 11.88
CA TYR A 139 12.58 5.21 11.70
C TYR A 139 12.05 6.28 12.69
N PRO A 140 12.32 6.21 14.02
CA PRO A 140 11.80 7.19 14.97
C PRO A 140 12.41 8.59 14.84
N GLU A 141 13.51 8.74 14.10
CA GLU A 141 14.16 10.03 13.87
C GLU A 141 13.44 10.83 12.78
N TYR A 142 12.78 10.14 11.83
CA TYR A 142 12.09 10.73 10.70
C TYR A 142 10.57 10.75 10.85
N TYR A 143 9.99 9.79 11.55
CA TYR A 143 8.54 9.61 11.68
C TYR A 143 8.11 9.68 13.14
N THR A 144 8.09 10.92 13.68
CA THR A 144 7.61 11.17 15.06
C THR A 144 6.10 11.31 15.12
N ALA A 145 5.52 11.14 16.31
CA ALA A 145 4.07 11.29 16.51
C ALA A 145 3.57 12.70 16.21
N GLU A 146 4.41 13.72 16.44
CA GLU A 146 4.08 15.13 16.28
C GLU A 146 4.23 15.63 14.84
N ARG A 147 4.94 14.87 13.99
CA ARG A 147 5.27 15.30 12.63
C ARG A 147 4.04 15.67 11.81
N ASN A 148 3.08 14.77 11.73
CA ASN A 148 1.85 15.00 10.99
C ASN A 148 0.66 15.15 11.95
N SER A 149 0.13 16.37 12.08
CA SER A 149 -1.00 16.67 12.95
C SER A 149 -2.22 15.79 12.64
N LYS A 150 -2.46 15.47 11.36
CA LYS A 150 -3.56 14.60 10.96
C LYS A 150 -3.37 13.16 11.42
N THR A 151 -2.16 12.63 11.41
CA THR A 151 -1.85 11.32 11.99
C THR A 151 -1.96 11.37 13.52
N ALA A 152 -1.46 12.43 14.15
CA ALA A 152 -1.50 12.61 15.61
C ALA A 152 -2.93 12.69 16.17
N GLU A 153 -3.85 13.34 15.46
CA GLU A 153 -5.28 13.45 15.84
C GLU A 153 -5.94 12.09 16.07
N HIS A 154 -5.50 11.05 15.38
CA HIS A 154 -6.07 9.70 15.41
C HIS A 154 -5.29 8.72 16.29
N LEU A 155 -4.08 9.07 16.72
CA LEU A 155 -3.20 8.19 17.50
C LEU A 155 -3.77 7.91 18.88
N VAL A 156 -3.99 6.64 19.22
CA VAL A 156 -4.61 6.23 20.49
C VAL A 156 -3.74 5.35 21.35
N ALA A 157 -2.73 4.70 20.79
CA ALA A 157 -1.78 3.86 21.54
C ALA A 157 -0.48 3.65 20.76
N THR A 158 0.62 3.48 21.48
CA THR A 158 1.92 3.04 20.96
C THR A 158 2.49 1.94 21.83
N PHE A 159 3.39 1.13 21.29
CA PHE A 159 4.13 0.10 22.01
C PHE A 159 5.63 0.22 21.66
N PRO A 160 6.54 -0.03 22.61
CA PRO A 160 7.97 0.09 22.38
C PRO A 160 8.45 -0.74 21.18
N ASN A 161 9.24 -0.12 20.31
CA ASN A 161 9.91 -0.79 19.20
C ASN A 161 11.02 -1.74 19.70
N ARG A 162 11.78 -2.34 18.76
CA ARG A 162 12.87 -3.28 19.07
C ARG A 162 14.01 -2.64 19.87
N MET A 163 14.17 -1.32 19.82
CA MET A 163 15.14 -0.56 20.62
C MET A 163 14.58 -0.13 21.99
N GLY A 164 13.37 -0.55 22.37
CA GLY A 164 12.71 -0.16 23.61
C GLY A 164 12.19 1.29 23.64
N ARG A 165 12.09 1.96 22.49
CA ARG A 165 11.61 3.35 22.35
C ARG A 165 10.14 3.38 21.95
N ALA A 166 9.38 4.33 22.51
CA ALA A 166 8.06 4.66 21.96
C ALA A 166 8.21 5.15 20.53
N SER A 167 7.47 4.55 19.60
CA SER A 167 7.60 4.82 18.18
C SER A 167 6.30 4.50 17.44
N LEU A 168 6.09 5.14 16.29
CA LEU A 168 4.97 4.83 15.40
C LEU A 168 5.10 3.49 14.66
N GLU A 169 6.24 2.80 14.79
CA GLU A 169 6.42 1.44 14.24
C GLU A 169 5.39 0.46 14.80
N ASN A 170 5.04 0.60 16.11
CA ASN A 170 3.99 -0.17 16.77
C ASN A 170 2.96 0.82 17.32
N ALA A 171 1.94 1.11 16.54
CA ALA A 171 0.97 2.14 16.91
C ALA A 171 -0.44 1.81 16.41
N VAL A 172 -1.41 2.45 17.04
CA VAL A 172 -2.84 2.26 16.76
C VAL A 172 -3.52 3.61 16.59
N TRP A 173 -4.29 3.72 15.53
CA TRP A 173 -5.08 4.91 15.19
C TRP A 173 -6.57 4.57 15.15
N GLU A 174 -7.40 5.45 15.69
CA GLU A 174 -8.86 5.30 15.72
C GLU A 174 -9.49 6.33 14.76
N PHE A 175 -10.31 5.86 13.83
CA PHE A 175 -11.09 6.68 12.92
C PHE A 175 -12.58 6.48 13.19
N THR A 176 -13.35 7.56 13.14
CA THR A 176 -14.82 7.50 13.19
C THR A 176 -15.37 7.82 11.82
N THR A 177 -16.14 6.90 11.26
CA THR A 177 -16.71 7.01 9.93
C THR A 177 -18.24 7.00 9.97
N ARG A 178 -18.88 7.54 8.94
CA ARG A 178 -20.33 7.64 8.91
C ARG A 178 -21.03 6.29 8.79
N HIS A 179 -20.56 5.42 7.93
CA HIS A 179 -21.23 4.17 7.58
C HIS A 179 -20.53 2.91 8.11
N TRP A 180 -19.26 3.00 8.44
CA TRP A 180 -18.46 1.88 8.96
C TRP A 180 -18.27 1.93 10.47
N GLY A 181 -18.86 2.94 11.15
CA GLY A 181 -18.69 3.13 12.58
C GLY A 181 -17.23 3.47 12.91
N LYS A 182 -16.66 2.78 13.90
CA LYS A 182 -15.30 3.01 14.35
C LYS A 182 -14.33 1.99 13.75
N LEU A 183 -13.26 2.50 13.16
CA LEU A 183 -12.16 1.72 12.62
C LEU A 183 -10.92 1.87 13.50
N LEU A 184 -10.18 0.79 13.70
CA LEU A 184 -8.80 0.84 14.18
C LEU A 184 -7.86 0.47 13.03
N VAL A 185 -6.84 1.27 12.84
CA VAL A 185 -5.70 0.90 11.99
C VAL A 185 -4.53 0.59 12.91
N VAL A 186 -3.95 -0.58 12.78
CA VAL A 186 -2.83 -1.05 13.58
C VAL A 186 -1.62 -1.23 12.69
N GLY A 187 -0.57 -0.44 12.88
CA GLY A 187 0.74 -0.60 12.24
C GLY A 187 1.69 -1.36 13.15
N THR A 188 2.56 -2.19 12.57
CA THR A 188 3.55 -2.95 13.33
C THR A 188 4.95 -2.82 12.76
N GLU A 189 5.93 -3.02 13.64
CA GLU A 189 7.35 -3.16 13.31
C GLU A 189 7.59 -4.31 12.33
N TRP A 190 8.75 -4.32 11.70
CA TRP A 190 9.23 -5.44 10.88
C TRP A 190 9.18 -6.77 11.65
N ALA A 191 8.56 -7.79 11.05
CA ALA A 191 8.44 -9.14 11.63
C ALA A 191 8.06 -9.08 13.13
N PRO A 192 6.85 -8.59 13.47
CA PRO A 192 6.48 -8.16 14.81
C PRO A 192 6.73 -9.26 15.85
N ARG A 193 7.29 -8.86 17.01
CA ARG A 193 7.60 -9.76 18.13
C ARG A 193 6.33 -10.31 18.77
N ASP A 194 6.45 -11.42 19.50
CA ASP A 194 5.34 -12.01 20.26
C ASP A 194 4.68 -11.01 21.21
N THR A 195 5.48 -10.15 21.84
CA THR A 195 4.98 -9.10 22.75
C THR A 195 4.15 -8.05 22.02
N VAL A 196 4.50 -7.71 20.77
CA VAL A 196 3.73 -6.80 19.93
C VAL A 196 2.41 -7.45 19.52
N LEU A 197 2.44 -8.69 19.04
CA LEU A 197 1.22 -9.41 18.67
C LEU A 197 0.28 -9.59 19.86
N ALA A 198 0.81 -9.92 21.04
CA ALA A 198 0.02 -10.02 22.26
C ALA A 198 -0.59 -8.67 22.69
N TRP A 199 0.16 -7.57 22.56
CA TRP A 199 -0.33 -6.23 22.82
C TRP A 199 -1.48 -5.83 21.87
N VAL A 200 -1.31 -6.05 20.56
CA VAL A 200 -2.36 -5.79 19.56
C VAL A 200 -3.60 -6.61 19.86
N ARG A 201 -3.43 -7.92 20.16
CA ARG A 201 -4.53 -8.79 20.50
C ARG A 201 -5.28 -8.29 21.74
N GLY A 202 -4.57 -7.91 22.81
CA GLY A 202 -5.17 -7.35 24.02
C GLY A 202 -5.97 -6.08 23.76
N LEU A 203 -5.52 -5.22 22.84
CA LEU A 203 -6.28 -4.05 22.41
C LEU A 203 -7.55 -4.46 21.66
N CYS A 204 -7.44 -5.32 20.65
CA CYS A 204 -8.58 -5.79 19.85
C CYS A 204 -9.67 -6.45 20.70
N GLU A 205 -9.29 -7.21 21.72
CA GLU A 205 -10.21 -7.92 22.62
C GLU A 205 -10.73 -7.04 23.78
N SER A 206 -10.17 -5.84 23.99
CA SER A 206 -10.54 -4.95 25.08
C SER A 206 -12.00 -4.47 24.97
N LYS A 207 -12.63 -4.13 26.10
CA LYS A 207 -13.99 -3.55 26.12
C LYS A 207 -14.12 -2.30 25.26
N LYS A 208 -13.04 -1.52 25.12
CA LYS A 208 -13.04 -0.28 24.36
C LYS A 208 -13.09 -0.54 22.86
N TYR A 209 -12.36 -1.56 22.37
CA TYR A 209 -12.12 -1.73 20.93
C TYR A 209 -12.71 -3.01 20.32
N LYS A 210 -13.29 -3.90 21.13
CA LYS A 210 -13.83 -5.19 20.64
C LYS A 210 -14.92 -5.10 19.56
N ASP A 211 -15.56 -3.95 19.45
CA ASP A 211 -16.63 -3.69 18.48
C ASP A 211 -16.18 -2.79 17.32
N HIS A 212 -14.88 -2.47 17.23
CA HIS A 212 -14.29 -1.75 16.07
C HIS A 212 -13.96 -2.73 14.97
N THR A 213 -14.08 -2.28 13.72
CA THR A 213 -13.47 -2.97 12.58
C THR A 213 -11.97 -2.66 12.56
N VAL A 214 -11.13 -3.69 12.60
CA VAL A 214 -9.68 -3.53 12.67
C VAL A 214 -9.04 -3.80 11.30
N ILE A 215 -8.19 -2.87 10.88
CA ILE A 215 -7.30 -2.99 9.72
C ILE A 215 -5.88 -3.18 10.27
N PHE A 216 -5.27 -4.30 9.95
CA PHE A 216 -3.90 -4.64 10.36
C PHE A 216 -2.93 -4.36 9.22
N LEU A 217 -1.96 -3.49 9.45
CA LEU A 217 -0.91 -3.11 8.54
C LEU A 217 0.42 -3.68 9.04
N THR A 218 1.04 -4.51 8.23
CA THR A 218 2.36 -5.10 8.52
C THR A 218 3.14 -5.22 7.21
N HIS A 219 4.46 -5.29 7.28
CA HIS A 219 5.23 -5.37 6.05
C HIS A 219 5.18 -6.77 5.43
N ASN A 220 5.32 -7.82 6.21
CA ASN A 220 5.47 -9.20 5.73
C ASN A 220 4.36 -10.12 6.25
N LEU A 221 3.45 -10.51 5.39
CA LEU A 221 2.37 -11.47 5.71
C LEU A 221 2.19 -12.51 4.61
N LEU A 222 2.02 -12.06 3.38
CA LEU A 222 1.71 -12.89 2.22
C LEU A 222 2.84 -12.87 1.19
N LYS A 223 2.88 -13.92 0.39
CA LYS A 223 3.54 -13.92 -0.90
C LYS A 223 2.63 -14.55 -1.96
N GLU A 224 2.83 -14.14 -3.17
CA GLU A 224 2.19 -14.68 -4.35
C GLU A 224 2.50 -16.17 -4.55
N VAL A 225 1.65 -16.86 -5.27
CA VAL A 225 1.87 -18.19 -5.81
C VAL A 225 1.41 -18.22 -7.25
N GLU A 226 2.02 -19.09 -8.03
CA GLU A 226 1.67 -19.30 -9.42
C GLU A 226 0.14 -19.49 -9.57
N GLY A 227 -0.44 -18.83 -10.58
CA GLY A 227 -1.90 -18.86 -10.79
C GLY A 227 -2.68 -17.79 -10.01
N GLY A 228 -2.02 -16.82 -9.34
CA GLY A 228 -2.66 -15.65 -8.73
C GLY A 228 -3.20 -15.86 -7.31
N GLY A 229 -2.81 -16.94 -6.65
CA GLY A 229 -3.13 -17.18 -5.25
C GLY A 229 -2.17 -16.53 -4.27
N ALA A 230 -2.35 -16.79 -2.97
CA ALA A 230 -1.48 -16.31 -1.91
C ALA A 230 -1.19 -17.38 -0.86
N LYS A 231 0.03 -17.38 -0.34
CA LYS A 231 0.42 -18.16 0.84
C LYS A 231 1.10 -17.28 1.87
N TYR A 232 1.11 -17.74 3.13
CA TYR A 232 1.85 -17.05 4.17
C TYR A 232 3.34 -17.14 3.94
N THR A 233 4.03 -16.03 4.24
CA THR A 233 5.49 -15.97 4.18
C THR A 233 6.13 -16.81 5.27
N ASN A 234 7.33 -17.28 4.96
CA ASN A 234 8.30 -17.80 5.91
C ASN A 234 9.67 -17.21 5.55
N SER A 235 10.43 -16.76 6.52
CA SER A 235 11.67 -16.03 6.26
C SER A 235 12.74 -16.35 7.30
N SER A 236 13.97 -15.90 7.08
CA SER A 236 15.14 -16.20 7.92
C SER A 236 15.99 -14.96 8.23
N TYR A 237 15.36 -13.78 8.29
CA TYR A 237 16.05 -12.54 8.70
C TYR A 237 16.54 -12.61 10.15
N LYS A 238 17.59 -11.85 10.48
CA LYS A 238 18.31 -11.94 11.77
C LYS A 238 17.81 -10.95 12.83
N VAL A 239 16.54 -10.53 12.74
CA VAL A 239 15.92 -9.73 13.81
C VAL A 239 15.51 -10.62 14.99
N SER A 240 15.44 -10.04 16.19
CA SER A 240 15.10 -10.82 17.40
C SER A 240 13.60 -11.16 17.48
N ASN A 241 13.28 -12.40 17.86
CA ASN A 241 11.91 -12.91 18.08
C ASN A 241 10.91 -12.58 16.93
N PRO A 242 11.24 -12.87 15.66
CA PRO A 242 10.39 -12.53 14.54
C PRO A 242 9.15 -13.42 14.48
N ASN A 243 8.03 -12.86 13.99
CA ASN A 243 6.89 -13.63 13.49
C ASN A 243 6.71 -13.39 11.99
N TRP A 244 6.49 -14.47 11.27
CA TRP A 244 6.24 -14.47 9.82
C TRP A 244 4.77 -14.73 9.53
N GLY A 245 4.37 -14.69 8.31
CA GLY A 245 2.97 -14.72 7.89
C GLY A 245 2.10 -15.76 8.58
N GLN A 246 2.52 -17.03 8.62
CA GLN A 246 1.76 -18.09 9.30
C GLN A 246 1.63 -17.83 10.81
N GLN A 247 2.71 -17.39 11.45
CA GLN A 247 2.71 -17.12 12.91
C GLN A 247 1.85 -15.89 13.24
N ILE A 248 1.85 -14.87 12.37
CA ILE A 248 0.97 -13.69 12.52
C ILE A 248 -0.49 -14.12 12.40
N TRP A 249 -0.81 -14.98 11.43
CA TRP A 249 -2.14 -15.56 11.31
C TRP A 249 -2.54 -16.30 12.60
N ASP A 250 -1.75 -17.27 13.03
CA ASP A 250 -2.09 -18.14 14.17
C ASP A 250 -2.19 -17.38 15.51
N LYS A 251 -1.32 -16.38 15.72
CA LYS A 251 -1.21 -15.67 17.00
C LYS A 251 -2.11 -14.43 17.09
N LEU A 252 -2.48 -13.81 15.94
CA LEU A 252 -3.22 -12.56 15.92
C LEU A 252 -4.47 -12.60 15.04
N LEU A 253 -4.35 -12.86 13.72
CA LEU A 253 -5.47 -12.69 12.80
C LEU A 253 -6.57 -13.71 13.04
N TYR A 254 -6.20 -14.98 13.27
CA TYR A 254 -7.16 -16.06 13.55
C TYR A 254 -7.91 -15.88 14.88
N PRO A 255 -7.25 -15.62 16.03
CA PRO A 255 -7.97 -15.47 17.30
C PRO A 255 -8.78 -14.17 17.43
N CYS A 256 -8.37 -13.07 16.77
CA CYS A 256 -9.05 -11.78 16.87
C CYS A 256 -10.29 -11.72 15.95
N LYS A 257 -11.46 -11.71 16.55
CA LYS A 257 -12.72 -11.73 15.79
C LYS A 257 -13.03 -10.45 15.01
N ASN A 258 -12.43 -9.32 15.35
CA ASN A 258 -12.71 -8.00 14.77
C ASN A 258 -11.64 -7.50 13.79
N ILE A 259 -10.56 -8.23 13.57
CA ILE A 259 -9.65 -7.94 12.44
C ILE A 259 -10.34 -8.44 11.16
N ARG A 260 -10.55 -7.52 10.20
CA ARG A 260 -11.28 -7.78 8.96
C ARG A 260 -10.44 -7.63 7.72
N LEU A 261 -9.41 -6.79 7.79
CA LEU A 261 -8.51 -6.51 6.68
C LEU A 261 -7.08 -6.56 7.20
N ALA A 262 -6.20 -7.22 6.46
CA ALA A 262 -4.76 -7.16 6.65
C ALA A 262 -4.09 -6.73 5.34
N VAL A 263 -3.16 -5.78 5.43
CA VAL A 263 -2.44 -5.21 4.28
C VAL A 263 -0.95 -5.39 4.50
N CYS A 264 -0.23 -5.85 3.47
CA CYS A 264 1.22 -6.01 3.50
C CYS A 264 1.87 -5.69 2.15
N GLY A 265 3.21 -5.69 2.14
CA GLY A 265 4.08 -5.55 0.97
C GLY A 265 5.13 -6.67 0.93
N HIS A 266 6.41 -6.29 0.84
CA HIS A 266 7.61 -7.11 0.98
C HIS A 266 7.91 -8.02 -0.20
N THR A 267 7.04 -8.95 -0.56
CA THR A 267 7.34 -9.95 -1.60
C THR A 267 6.92 -9.47 -2.97
N GLY A 268 7.53 -10.04 -3.98
CA GLY A 268 7.33 -9.75 -5.38
C GLY A 268 8.62 -9.99 -6.17
N HIS A 269 8.49 -10.02 -7.49
CA HIS A 269 9.62 -10.14 -8.41
C HIS A 269 9.29 -9.50 -9.77
N SER A 270 10.30 -9.33 -10.61
CA SER A 270 10.11 -8.83 -11.97
C SER A 270 9.64 -9.95 -12.88
N ALA A 271 8.61 -9.71 -13.66
CA ALA A 271 8.15 -10.65 -14.71
C ALA A 271 9.26 -11.02 -15.70
N ALA A 272 10.21 -10.12 -15.92
CA ALA A 272 11.37 -10.40 -16.78
C ALA A 272 12.27 -11.53 -16.24
N ASP A 273 12.28 -11.78 -14.94
CA ASP A 273 13.02 -12.90 -14.34
C ASP A 273 12.39 -14.26 -14.73
N ASP A 274 11.10 -14.26 -15.06
CA ASP A 274 10.35 -15.42 -15.55
C ASP A 274 10.26 -15.48 -17.09
N GLY A 275 10.88 -14.52 -17.78
CA GLY A 275 10.83 -14.39 -19.25
C GLY A 275 9.53 -13.79 -19.79
N GLU A 276 8.74 -13.14 -18.93
CA GLU A 276 7.48 -12.49 -19.28
C GLU A 276 7.65 -10.98 -19.51
N GLU A 277 6.67 -10.38 -20.18
CA GLU A 277 6.70 -8.96 -20.51
C GLU A 277 6.40 -8.08 -19.29
N LEU A 278 7.21 -7.03 -19.11
CA LEU A 278 6.98 -6.01 -18.08
C LEU A 278 5.66 -5.27 -18.34
N GLY A 279 4.88 -5.02 -17.27
CA GLY A 279 3.56 -4.40 -17.33
C GLY A 279 2.44 -5.33 -17.81
N SER A 280 2.74 -6.61 -18.06
CA SER A 280 1.75 -7.65 -18.36
C SER A 280 0.87 -7.95 -17.14
N ALA A 281 -0.19 -8.74 -17.32
CA ALA A 281 -0.99 -9.25 -16.20
C ALA A 281 -0.15 -10.11 -15.24
N HIS A 282 0.81 -10.86 -15.77
CA HIS A 282 1.75 -11.66 -14.99
C HIS A 282 2.64 -10.80 -14.09
N ASP A 283 3.18 -9.68 -14.63
CA ASP A 283 3.98 -8.73 -13.85
C ASP A 283 3.21 -8.20 -12.62
N PHE A 284 1.93 -7.86 -12.80
CA PHE A 284 1.08 -7.46 -11.68
C PHE A 284 0.79 -8.61 -10.71
N MET A 285 0.47 -9.81 -11.19
CA MET A 285 0.21 -10.97 -10.33
C MET A 285 1.44 -11.38 -9.50
N SER A 286 2.64 -11.19 -10.03
CA SER A 286 3.90 -11.47 -9.34
C SER A 286 4.23 -10.51 -8.20
N ASN A 287 3.48 -9.40 -8.12
CA ASN A 287 3.69 -8.32 -7.16
C ASN A 287 2.44 -8.02 -6.30
N MET A 288 1.40 -8.82 -6.45
CA MET A 288 0.14 -8.66 -5.73
C MET A 288 -0.41 -10.02 -5.33
N ALA A 289 -0.90 -10.14 -4.11
CA ALA A 289 -1.51 -11.36 -3.64
C ALA A 289 -2.77 -11.05 -2.82
N TYR A 290 -3.75 -11.94 -2.90
CA TYR A 290 -4.97 -11.83 -2.13
C TYR A 290 -5.44 -13.19 -1.66
N ARG A 291 -5.92 -13.23 -0.41
CA ARG A 291 -6.64 -14.38 0.14
C ARG A 291 -7.68 -13.92 1.16
N CYS A 292 -8.68 -14.75 1.38
CA CYS A 292 -9.69 -14.53 2.38
C CYS A 292 -9.88 -15.82 3.19
N ASP A 293 -9.62 -15.75 4.49
CA ASP A 293 -9.76 -16.89 5.39
C ASP A 293 -10.74 -16.57 6.51
N LYS A 294 -11.33 -17.62 7.11
CA LYS A 294 -12.22 -17.46 8.26
C LYS A 294 -11.43 -17.49 9.57
N ASN A 295 -11.66 -16.49 10.42
CA ASN A 295 -11.09 -16.45 11.76
C ASN A 295 -11.82 -17.40 12.74
N ALA A 296 -11.41 -17.46 14.00
CA ALA A 296 -11.98 -18.32 15.04
C ALA A 296 -13.49 -18.08 15.27
N ALA A 297 -14.02 -16.92 14.91
CA ALA A 297 -15.45 -16.60 14.97
C ALA A 297 -16.22 -16.94 13.69
N GLY A 298 -15.56 -17.53 12.69
CA GLY A 298 -16.15 -17.84 11.39
C GLY A 298 -16.33 -16.64 10.46
N LEU A 299 -15.72 -15.50 10.79
CA LEU A 299 -15.85 -14.26 10.03
C LEU A 299 -14.66 -14.08 9.08
N SER A 300 -14.90 -13.49 7.93
CA SER A 300 -13.88 -13.27 6.90
C SER A 300 -12.81 -12.30 7.35
N VAL A 301 -11.54 -12.66 7.10
CA VAL A 301 -10.36 -11.80 7.18
C VAL A 301 -9.79 -11.69 5.77
N HIS A 302 -9.99 -10.53 5.15
CA HIS A 302 -9.42 -10.21 3.85
C HIS A 302 -7.94 -9.86 4.04
N GLN A 303 -7.06 -10.45 3.26
CA GLN A 303 -5.63 -10.26 3.37
C GLN A 303 -5.08 -9.96 1.99
N MET A 304 -4.35 -8.85 1.87
CA MET A 304 -3.77 -8.44 0.59
C MET A 304 -2.32 -8.04 0.72
N MET A 305 -1.55 -8.39 -0.29
CA MET A 305 -0.22 -7.88 -0.55
C MET A 305 -0.29 -6.93 -1.75
N PHE A 306 0.32 -5.78 -1.61
CA PHE A 306 0.48 -4.80 -2.67
C PHE A 306 1.91 -4.29 -2.65
N ASN A 307 2.71 -4.74 -3.61
CA ASN A 307 4.10 -4.34 -3.78
C ASN A 307 4.32 -3.85 -5.22
N VAL A 308 4.91 -2.69 -5.38
CA VAL A 308 5.12 -2.08 -6.71
C VAL A 308 6.60 -1.96 -7.07
N GLN A 309 7.50 -2.27 -6.16
CA GLN A 309 8.94 -2.02 -6.30
C GLN A 309 9.60 -2.69 -7.52
N TYR A 310 9.01 -3.77 -8.03
CA TYR A 310 9.54 -4.52 -9.16
C TYR A 310 8.78 -4.29 -10.47
N LEU A 311 7.60 -3.67 -10.42
CA LEU A 311 6.79 -3.41 -11.61
C LEU A 311 7.59 -2.58 -12.62
N SER A 312 7.43 -2.90 -13.90
CA SER A 312 8.02 -2.17 -15.03
C SER A 312 9.54 -1.99 -14.92
N GLY A 313 10.25 -3.02 -14.42
CA GLY A 313 11.71 -3.02 -14.28
C GLY A 313 12.21 -2.42 -12.96
N GLY A 314 11.34 -2.10 -12.03
CA GLY A 314 11.71 -1.67 -10.68
C GLY A 314 12.63 -0.46 -10.67
N ALA A 315 13.66 -0.49 -9.83
CA ALA A 315 14.62 0.62 -9.69
C ALA A 315 15.45 0.90 -10.96
N GLY A 316 15.60 -0.07 -11.87
CA GLY A 316 16.24 0.13 -13.17
C GLY A 316 15.34 0.83 -14.20
N GLY A 317 14.02 0.85 -13.94
CA GLY A 317 13.01 1.61 -14.66
C GLY A 317 12.63 2.88 -13.91
N SER A 318 11.33 3.06 -13.67
CA SER A 318 10.77 4.22 -12.98
C SER A 318 10.59 4.04 -11.45
N GLY A 319 10.98 2.90 -10.91
CA GLY A 319 10.79 2.54 -9.50
C GLY A 319 9.44 1.90 -9.18
N GLY A 320 8.62 1.59 -10.21
CA GLY A 320 7.27 1.01 -10.03
C GLY A 320 6.14 1.91 -10.54
N ASP A 321 6.41 2.79 -11.49
CA ASP A 321 5.47 3.60 -12.28
C ASP A 321 4.40 4.37 -11.48
N GLY A 322 4.64 4.65 -10.21
CA GLY A 322 3.71 5.40 -9.36
C GLY A 322 2.36 4.71 -9.16
N TRP A 323 2.31 3.37 -9.15
CA TRP A 323 1.10 2.62 -8.85
C TRP A 323 0.68 2.73 -7.39
N LEU A 324 -0.57 3.04 -7.16
CA LEU A 324 -1.23 3.07 -5.86
C LEU A 324 -2.44 2.15 -5.87
N ARG A 325 -2.82 1.62 -4.70
CA ARG A 325 -4.10 0.94 -4.53
C ARG A 325 -5.06 1.82 -3.74
N LEU A 326 -6.25 2.02 -4.25
CA LEU A 326 -7.34 2.69 -3.55
C LEU A 326 -8.29 1.64 -3.00
N LEU A 327 -8.65 1.78 -1.74
CA LEU A 327 -9.65 0.98 -1.06
C LEU A 327 -10.83 1.91 -0.77
N GLU A 328 -11.90 1.79 -1.56
CA GLU A 328 -13.11 2.58 -1.39
C GLU A 328 -14.09 1.83 -0.48
N PHE A 329 -14.38 2.41 0.67
CA PHE A 329 -15.31 1.90 1.67
C PHE A 329 -16.70 2.40 1.37
N MET A 330 -17.58 1.49 0.92
CA MET A 330 -18.91 1.82 0.45
C MET A 330 -19.87 2.20 1.58
N PRO A 331 -20.92 3.02 1.29
CA PRO A 331 -21.89 3.44 2.30
C PRO A 331 -22.76 2.31 2.85
N ASP A 332 -22.72 1.11 2.25
CA ASP A 332 -23.42 -0.07 2.77
C ASP A 332 -22.80 -0.63 4.07
N GLY A 333 -21.65 -0.08 4.49
CA GLY A 333 -20.93 -0.45 5.71
C GLY A 333 -20.28 -1.82 5.67
N LYS A 334 -20.18 -2.46 4.50
CA LYS A 334 -19.63 -3.83 4.35
C LYS A 334 -18.81 -4.06 3.09
N THR A 335 -19.00 -3.30 2.03
CA THR A 335 -18.27 -3.49 0.76
C THR A 335 -17.06 -2.57 0.69
N ILE A 336 -15.89 -3.14 0.41
CA ILE A 336 -14.66 -2.40 0.09
C ILE A 336 -14.31 -2.72 -1.36
N LYS A 337 -14.22 -1.69 -2.20
CA LYS A 337 -13.76 -1.83 -3.59
C LYS A 337 -12.27 -1.52 -3.66
N ALA A 338 -11.50 -2.46 -4.15
CA ALA A 338 -10.07 -2.29 -4.42
C ALA A 338 -9.86 -1.94 -5.89
N SER A 339 -9.14 -0.86 -6.16
CA SER A 339 -8.73 -0.46 -7.52
C SER A 339 -7.26 -0.04 -7.52
N THR A 340 -6.60 -0.15 -8.69
CA THR A 340 -5.17 0.14 -8.84
C THR A 340 -4.98 1.20 -9.92
N TYR A 341 -4.25 2.27 -9.57
CA TYR A 341 -4.07 3.45 -10.39
C TYR A 341 -2.60 3.91 -10.38
N SER A 342 -2.05 4.19 -11.55
CA SER A 342 -0.74 4.81 -11.70
C SER A 342 -0.87 6.31 -11.80
N VAL A 343 -0.31 7.01 -10.83
CA VAL A 343 -0.23 8.47 -10.82
C VAL A 343 0.65 8.95 -11.98
N LEU A 344 1.78 8.26 -12.22
CA LEU A 344 2.71 8.62 -13.30
C LEU A 344 2.02 8.59 -14.67
N PHE A 345 1.35 7.49 -14.99
CA PHE A 345 0.63 7.38 -16.26
C PHE A 345 -0.56 8.34 -16.34
N GLY A 346 -1.23 8.57 -15.22
CA GLY A 346 -2.39 9.47 -15.15
C GLY A 346 -2.10 10.94 -15.37
N CYS A 347 -0.85 11.38 -15.13
CA CYS A 347 -0.45 12.78 -15.27
C CYS A 347 -0.22 13.20 -16.73
N SER A 348 -0.07 12.26 -17.67
CA SER A 348 0.17 12.56 -19.09
C SER A 348 -1.03 12.21 -19.96
N PRO A 349 -1.50 13.11 -20.83
CA PRO A 349 -2.56 12.80 -21.79
C PRO A 349 -2.25 11.61 -22.68
N VAL A 350 -0.97 11.38 -23.00
CA VAL A 350 -0.50 10.29 -23.87
C VAL A 350 -0.59 8.94 -23.17
N THR A 351 -0.31 8.86 -21.87
CA THR A 351 -0.27 7.60 -21.09
C THR A 351 -1.49 7.40 -20.19
N LYS A 352 -2.39 8.39 -20.10
CA LYS A 352 -3.55 8.36 -19.19
C LYS A 352 -4.43 7.10 -19.36
N HIS A 353 -4.53 6.58 -20.59
CA HIS A 353 -5.28 5.36 -20.89
C HIS A 353 -4.67 4.09 -20.27
N LEU A 354 -3.41 4.13 -19.82
CA LEU A 354 -2.70 3.04 -19.15
C LEU A 354 -2.78 3.15 -17.62
N ALA A 355 -3.31 4.26 -17.09
CA ALA A 355 -3.25 4.59 -15.66
C ALA A 355 -4.11 3.69 -14.76
N SER A 356 -5.04 2.91 -15.30
CA SER A 356 -5.90 2.01 -14.51
C SER A 356 -5.81 0.59 -15.03
N ARG A 357 -5.83 -0.38 -14.11
CA ARG A 357 -5.81 -1.81 -14.42
C ARG A 357 -7.16 -2.45 -14.08
N THR A 358 -7.55 -3.43 -14.89
CA THR A 358 -8.79 -4.20 -14.69
C THR A 358 -8.54 -5.69 -14.45
N ASP A 359 -7.27 -6.10 -14.33
CA ASP A 359 -6.90 -7.46 -13.98
C ASP A 359 -7.49 -7.85 -12.61
N PRO A 360 -7.87 -9.12 -12.39
CA PRO A 360 -8.51 -9.54 -11.13
C PRO A 360 -7.70 -9.24 -9.86
N CYS A 361 -6.37 -9.17 -9.94
CA CYS A 361 -5.52 -8.76 -8.82
C CYS A 361 -5.48 -7.24 -8.59
N CYS A 362 -5.99 -6.45 -9.55
CA CYS A 362 -5.95 -4.98 -9.54
C CYS A 362 -7.30 -4.33 -9.29
N LEU A 363 -8.41 -5.01 -9.62
CA LEU A 363 -9.79 -4.51 -9.48
C LEU A 363 -10.68 -5.63 -8.94
N PHE A 364 -11.14 -5.50 -7.69
CA PHE A 364 -12.00 -6.49 -7.04
C PHE A 364 -12.74 -5.89 -5.83
N ASP A 365 -13.80 -6.55 -5.43
CA ASP A 365 -14.59 -6.20 -4.26
C ASP A 365 -14.36 -7.19 -3.11
N MET A 366 -14.39 -6.66 -1.88
CA MET A 366 -14.33 -7.44 -0.64
C MET A 366 -15.60 -7.18 0.15
N VAL A 367 -16.23 -8.24 0.69
CA VAL A 367 -17.39 -8.11 1.57
C VAL A 367 -16.99 -8.44 2.99
N VAL A 368 -16.98 -7.43 3.83
CA VAL A 368 -16.67 -7.52 5.26
C VAL A 368 -17.94 -7.91 6.02
N GLU A 369 -17.93 -9.10 6.60
CA GLU A 369 -19.00 -9.55 7.50
C GLU A 369 -18.93 -8.79 8.83
N GLN A 370 -20.05 -8.33 9.34
CA GLN A 370 -20.16 -7.64 10.64
C GLN A 370 -20.38 -8.61 11.80
#